data_55399fa3ed8b54f65ca232947e25a59d
#
_entry.id   55399fa3ed8b54f65ca232947e25a59d
#
_cell.length_a   1.000
_cell.length_b   1.000
_cell.length_c   1.000
_cell.angle_alpha   90.00
_cell.angle_beta   90.00
_cell.angle_gamma   90.00
#
_symmetry.space_group_name_H-M   'P 1'
#
loop_
_entity.id
_entity.type
_entity.pdbx_description
1 polymer ?
#
loop_
_entity_poly.entity_id
_entity_poly.type
_entity_poly.pdbx_seq_one_letter_code
_entity_poly.pdbx_strand_id
1 'polypeptide(L)'
;MKFTEYAVEQDKQTFAQEIVTQVTLFDMMKDQLVLTANADSIATEKYTIARERYVLGNLSITDLSIAFQEKDQAKRDYISALHDFWGAYYELRYLSLYDFEKNEKITYQ
;
A
#
# COMPACT_ATOMS: atom_id res chain seq x y z
N MET A 1 -9.85 36.36 22.60
CA MET A 1 -9.75 36.47 21.14
C MET A 1 -8.46 35.91 20.61
N LYS A 2 -7.31 36.20 21.18
CA LYS A 2 -6.03 35.62 20.77
C LYS A 2 -5.96 34.09 20.95
N PHE A 3 -6.65 33.56 21.94
CA PHE A 3 -6.68 32.11 22.20
C PHE A 3 -7.41 31.32 21.13
N THR A 4 -8.51 31.87 20.58
CA THR A 4 -9.34 31.20 19.59
C THR A 4 -8.61 31.16 18.22
N GLU A 5 -7.96 32.26 17.84
CA GLU A 5 -7.18 32.34 16.62
C GLU A 5 -5.97 31.41 16.67
N TYR A 6 -5.32 31.31 17.81
CA TYR A 6 -4.16 30.45 18.01
C TYR A 6 -4.55 28.97 17.93
N ALA A 7 -5.68 28.60 18.53
CA ALA A 7 -6.20 27.22 18.47
C ALA A 7 -6.60 26.82 17.04
N VAL A 8 -7.21 27.74 16.28
CA VAL A 8 -7.58 27.48 14.88
C VAL A 8 -6.34 27.31 14.01
N GLU A 9 -5.30 28.12 14.23
CA GLU A 9 -4.02 27.98 13.52
C GLU A 9 -3.35 26.64 13.83
N GLN A 10 -3.35 26.22 15.09
CA GLN A 10 -2.80 24.90 15.48
C GLN A 10 -3.58 23.76 14.84
N ASP A 11 -4.91 23.84 14.81
CA ASP A 11 -5.75 22.83 14.17
C ASP A 11 -5.46 22.74 12.67
N LYS A 12 -5.27 23.86 11.99
CA LYS A 12 -4.91 23.90 10.58
C LYS A 12 -3.53 23.27 10.32
N GLN A 13 -2.55 23.57 11.17
CA GLN A 13 -1.21 23.01 11.06
C GLN A 13 -1.22 21.51 11.32
N THR A 14 -1.94 21.06 12.34
CA THR A 14 -2.08 19.65 12.66
C THR A 14 -2.75 18.90 11.51
N PHE A 15 -3.79 19.48 10.93
CA PHE A 15 -4.50 18.90 9.80
C PHE A 15 -3.61 18.80 8.57
N ALA A 16 -2.86 19.86 8.27
CA ALA A 16 -1.91 19.86 7.15
C ALA A 16 -0.82 18.80 7.34
N GLN A 17 -0.32 18.63 8.57
CA GLN A 17 0.66 17.58 8.89
C GLN A 17 0.07 16.19 8.72
N GLU A 18 -1.19 15.97 9.09
CA GLU A 18 -1.89 14.70 8.89
C GLU A 18 -2.02 14.36 7.41
N ILE A 19 -2.39 15.35 6.59
CA ILE A 19 -2.50 15.16 5.14
C ILE A 19 -1.14 14.79 4.54
N VAL A 20 -0.08 15.52 4.90
CA VAL A 20 1.28 15.24 4.42
C VAL A 20 1.72 13.84 4.83
N THR A 21 1.44 13.44 6.07
CA THR A 21 1.75 12.11 6.57
C THR A 21 1.01 11.03 5.78
N GLN A 22 -0.28 11.24 5.50
CA GLN A 22 -1.09 10.28 4.74
C GLN A 22 -0.64 10.20 3.29
N VAL A 23 -0.29 11.31 2.65
CA VAL A 23 0.24 11.31 1.29
C VAL A 23 1.57 10.56 1.23
N THR A 24 2.45 10.78 2.20
CA THR A 24 3.72 10.07 2.30
C THR A 24 3.50 8.57 2.47
N LEU A 25 2.58 8.18 3.35
CA LEU A 25 2.20 6.78 3.54
C LEU A 25 1.63 6.17 2.26
N PHE A 26 0.79 6.90 1.56
CA PHE A 26 0.21 6.46 0.29
C PHE A 26 1.29 6.20 -0.75
N ASP A 27 2.26 7.11 -0.87
CA ASP A 27 3.39 6.94 -1.80
C ASP A 27 4.24 5.73 -1.44
N MET A 28 4.50 5.52 -0.14
CA MET A 28 5.24 4.35 0.34
C MET A 28 4.49 3.05 0.02
N MET A 29 3.17 3.03 0.23
CA MET A 29 2.34 1.86 -0.08
C MET A 29 2.29 1.59 -1.58
N LYS A 30 2.30 2.64 -2.40
CA LYS A 30 2.35 2.51 -3.85
C LYS A 30 3.67 1.89 -4.30
N ASP A 31 4.80 2.35 -3.75
CA ASP A 31 6.11 1.79 -4.05
C ASP A 31 6.20 0.32 -3.61
N GLN A 32 5.67 0.00 -2.44
CA GLN A 32 5.61 -1.36 -1.93
C GLN A 32 4.76 -2.25 -2.83
N LEU A 33 3.65 -1.73 -3.35
CA LEU A 33 2.78 -2.47 -4.27
C LEU A 33 3.52 -2.82 -5.56
N VAL A 34 4.25 -1.87 -6.15
CA VAL A 34 5.04 -2.10 -7.36
C VAL A 34 6.13 -3.14 -7.09
N LEU A 35 6.83 -3.02 -5.96
CA LEU A 35 7.89 -3.95 -5.57
C LEU A 35 7.35 -5.37 -5.41
N THR A 36 6.23 -5.53 -4.71
CA THR A 36 5.63 -6.86 -4.49
C THR A 36 5.02 -7.43 -5.77
N ALA A 37 4.48 -6.59 -6.65
CA ALA A 37 3.98 -7.03 -7.96
C ALA A 37 5.12 -7.60 -8.81
N ASN A 38 6.27 -6.93 -8.83
CA ASN A 38 7.46 -7.40 -9.53
C ASN A 38 7.98 -8.71 -8.92
N ALA A 39 8.01 -8.81 -7.60
CA ALA A 39 8.45 -10.01 -6.90
C ALA A 39 7.53 -11.19 -7.20
N ASP A 40 6.21 -10.96 -7.25
CA ASP A 40 5.23 -11.99 -7.60
C ASP A 40 5.46 -12.49 -9.04
N SER A 41 5.66 -11.58 -9.98
CA SER A 41 5.95 -11.92 -11.39
C SER A 41 7.22 -12.78 -11.51
N ILE A 42 8.30 -12.37 -10.83
CA ILE A 42 9.57 -13.09 -10.83
C ILE A 42 9.42 -14.48 -10.21
N ALA A 43 8.74 -14.58 -9.08
CA ALA A 43 8.52 -15.85 -8.39
C ALA A 43 7.68 -16.82 -9.23
N THR A 44 6.68 -16.28 -9.94
CA THR A 44 5.85 -17.07 -10.87
C THR A 44 6.68 -17.61 -12.04
N GLU A 45 7.55 -16.78 -12.61
CA GLU A 45 8.48 -17.20 -13.67
C GLU A 45 9.42 -18.30 -13.19
N LYS A 46 10.02 -18.12 -12.02
CA LYS A 46 10.90 -19.10 -11.40
C LYS A 46 10.19 -20.44 -11.17
N TYR A 47 8.94 -20.38 -10.72
CA TYR A 47 8.14 -21.59 -10.51
C TYR A 47 7.87 -22.31 -11.83
N THR A 48 7.52 -21.56 -12.87
CA THR A 48 7.26 -22.14 -14.19
C THR A 48 8.50 -22.87 -14.72
N ILE A 49 9.68 -22.24 -14.59
CA ILE A 49 10.96 -22.84 -15.00
C ILE A 49 11.27 -24.08 -14.15
N ALA A 50 11.05 -24.01 -12.84
CA ALA A 50 11.28 -25.12 -11.93
C ALA A 50 10.37 -26.31 -12.27
N ARG A 51 9.11 -26.06 -12.60
CA ARG A 51 8.14 -27.07 -13.00
C ARG A 51 8.58 -27.76 -14.29
N GLU A 52 9.03 -27.00 -15.27
CA GLU A 52 9.53 -27.56 -16.54
C GLU A 52 10.76 -28.45 -16.30
N ARG A 53 11.68 -27.99 -15.46
CA ARG A 53 12.89 -28.77 -15.11
C ARG A 53 12.52 -30.05 -14.35
N TYR A 54 11.52 -29.99 -13.49
CA TYR A 54 11.04 -31.15 -12.76
C TYR A 54 10.46 -32.20 -13.71
N VAL A 55 9.65 -31.77 -14.69
CA VAL A 55 9.05 -32.64 -15.69
C VAL A 55 10.14 -33.31 -16.53
N LEU A 56 11.24 -32.61 -16.83
CA LEU A 56 12.39 -33.15 -17.57
C LEU A 56 13.30 -34.01 -16.70
N GLY A 57 13.04 -34.12 -15.39
CA GLY A 57 13.86 -34.90 -14.48
C GLY A 57 15.12 -34.25 -13.98
N ASN A 58 15.29 -32.94 -14.26
CA ASN A 58 16.50 -32.20 -13.90
C ASN A 58 16.40 -31.45 -12.56
N LEU A 59 15.27 -31.56 -11.86
CA LEU A 59 15.02 -30.91 -10.58
C LEU A 59 14.35 -31.86 -9.61
N SER A 60 14.74 -31.81 -8.34
CA SER A 60 14.14 -32.66 -7.30
C SER A 60 12.77 -32.09 -6.88
N ILE A 61 11.94 -32.98 -6.31
CA ILE A 61 10.62 -32.59 -5.77
C ILE A 61 10.76 -31.56 -4.63
N THR A 62 11.84 -31.67 -3.86
CA THR A 62 12.13 -30.73 -2.76
C THR A 62 12.36 -29.33 -3.32
N ASP A 63 13.16 -29.21 -4.38
CA ASP A 63 13.44 -27.91 -5.01
C ASP A 63 12.19 -27.32 -5.65
N LEU A 64 11.34 -28.16 -6.26
CA LEU A 64 10.06 -27.72 -6.81
C LEU A 64 9.13 -27.21 -5.71
N SER A 65 9.10 -27.90 -4.57
CA SER A 65 8.32 -27.48 -3.39
C SER A 65 8.77 -26.13 -2.87
N ILE A 66 10.08 -25.90 -2.82
CA ILE A 66 10.64 -24.59 -2.38
C ILE A 66 10.20 -23.50 -3.34
N ALA A 67 10.30 -23.74 -4.64
CA ALA A 67 9.87 -22.75 -5.66
C ALA A 67 8.37 -22.45 -5.55
N PHE A 68 7.55 -23.45 -5.25
CA PHE A 68 6.12 -23.28 -5.02
C PHE A 68 5.85 -22.43 -3.78
N GLN A 69 6.56 -22.69 -2.69
CA GLN A 69 6.42 -21.91 -1.45
C GLN A 69 6.82 -20.45 -1.66
N GLU A 70 7.89 -20.21 -2.40
CA GLU A 70 8.33 -18.84 -2.74
C GLU A 70 7.30 -18.11 -3.57
N LYS A 71 6.71 -18.78 -4.56
CA LYS A 71 5.64 -18.22 -5.38
C LYS A 71 4.41 -17.87 -4.54
N ASP A 72 4.00 -18.78 -3.66
CA ASP A 72 2.84 -18.58 -2.79
C ASP A 72 3.07 -17.42 -1.83
N GLN A 73 4.25 -17.33 -1.24
CA GLN A 73 4.61 -16.24 -0.34
C GLN A 73 4.64 -14.90 -1.06
N ALA A 74 5.23 -14.84 -2.26
CA ALA A 74 5.29 -13.61 -3.05
C ALA A 74 3.88 -13.13 -3.40
N LYS A 75 2.97 -14.04 -3.72
CA LYS A 75 1.58 -13.71 -4.00
C LYS A 75 0.84 -13.19 -2.79
N ARG A 76 1.07 -13.79 -1.62
CA ARG A 76 0.50 -13.31 -0.35
C ARG A 76 1.00 -11.92 -0.01
N ASP A 77 2.29 -11.66 -0.22
CA ASP A 77 2.90 -10.35 0.02
C ASP A 77 2.29 -9.31 -0.90
N TYR A 78 2.05 -9.65 -2.17
CA TYR A 78 1.40 -8.76 -3.13
C TYR A 78 -0.05 -8.45 -2.71
N ILE A 79 -0.81 -9.45 -2.31
CA ILE A 79 -2.20 -9.27 -1.87
C ILE A 79 -2.25 -8.40 -0.62
N SER A 80 -1.33 -8.62 0.32
CA SER A 80 -1.23 -7.81 1.54
C SER A 80 -0.90 -6.36 1.22
N ALA A 81 0.06 -6.13 0.31
CA ALA A 81 0.43 -4.79 -0.14
C ALA A 81 -0.73 -4.10 -0.85
N LEU A 82 -1.49 -4.84 -1.65
CA LEU A 82 -2.68 -4.34 -2.34
C LEU A 82 -3.75 -3.90 -1.34
N HIS A 83 -3.97 -4.71 -0.31
CA HIS A 83 -4.91 -4.39 0.77
C HIS A 83 -4.48 -3.12 1.51
N ASP A 84 -3.20 -3.01 1.85
CA ASP A 84 -2.66 -1.83 2.54
C ASP A 84 -2.75 -0.58 1.66
N PHE A 85 -2.48 -0.72 0.36
CA PHE A 85 -2.58 0.39 -0.60
C PHE A 85 -4.03 0.91 -0.67
N TRP A 86 -5.00 0.02 -0.79
CA TRP A 86 -6.41 0.43 -0.86
C TRP A 86 -6.88 1.04 0.47
N GLY A 87 -6.41 0.51 1.61
CA GLY A 87 -6.68 1.09 2.92
C GLY A 87 -6.17 2.51 3.03
N ALA A 88 -4.93 2.75 2.60
CA ALA A 88 -4.33 4.10 2.61
C ALA A 88 -5.05 5.04 1.64
N TYR A 89 -5.47 4.53 0.48
CA TYR A 89 -6.23 5.31 -0.50
C TYR A 89 -7.58 5.77 0.07
N TYR A 90 -8.33 4.86 0.68
CA TYR A 90 -9.62 5.21 1.27
C TYR A 90 -9.48 6.17 2.45
N GLU A 91 -8.45 6.00 3.25
CA GLU A 91 -8.18 6.91 4.36
C GLU A 91 -7.85 8.32 3.87
N LEU A 92 -7.01 8.42 2.83
CA LEU A 92 -6.69 9.72 2.22
C LEU A 92 -7.93 10.37 1.62
N ARG A 93 -8.78 9.58 0.96
CA ARG A 93 -10.04 10.07 0.40
C ARG A 93 -10.98 10.57 1.48
N TYR A 94 -11.06 9.85 2.60
CA TYR A 94 -11.88 10.25 3.74
C TYR A 94 -11.44 11.59 4.31
N LEU A 95 -10.14 11.78 4.48
CA LEU A 95 -9.58 13.03 4.98
C LEU A 95 -9.85 14.19 4.02
N SER A 96 -9.74 13.96 2.72
CA SER A 96 -10.03 14.97 1.70
C SER A 96 -11.48 15.41 1.73
N LEU A 97 -12.42 14.46 1.89
CA LEU A 97 -13.84 14.76 2.00
C LEU A 97 -14.16 15.52 3.29
N TYR A 98 -13.51 15.14 4.38
CA TYR A 98 -13.68 15.83 5.67
C TYR A 98 -13.23 17.28 5.58
N ASP A 99 -12.10 17.54 4.92
CA ASP A 99 -11.60 18.90 4.70
C ASP A 99 -12.58 19.72 3.86
N PHE A 100 -13.14 19.11 2.82
CA PHE A 100 -14.13 19.75 1.96
C PHE A 100 -15.39 20.13 2.73
N GLU A 101 -15.90 19.23 3.58
CA GLU A 101 -17.06 19.50 4.43
C GLU A 101 -16.79 20.60 5.43
N LYS A 102 -15.60 20.62 6.02
CA LYS A 102 -15.18 21.65 6.98
C LYS A 102 -15.10 23.03 6.32
N ASN A 103 -14.59 23.06 5.09
CA ASN A 103 -14.55 24.30 4.30
C ASN A 103 -15.95 24.79 3.92
N GLU A 104 -16.86 23.88 3.57
CA GLU A 104 -18.25 24.21 3.29
C GLU A 104 -18.96 24.81 4.50
N LYS A 105 -18.76 24.22 5.68
CA LYS A 105 -19.35 24.73 6.94
C LYS A 105 -18.85 26.12 7.27
N ILE A 106 -17.59 26.42 6.98
CA ILE A 106 -17.02 27.75 7.21
C ILE A 106 -17.63 28.77 6.25
N THR A 107 -17.93 28.35 5.02
CA THR A 107 -18.50 29.23 3.99
C THR A 107 -19.96 29.60 4.29
N TYR A 108 -20.71 28.75 4.97
CA TYR A 108 -22.12 28.98 5.32
C TYR A 108 -22.33 29.82 6.58
N GLN A 109 -21.29 30.13 7.31
CA GLN A 109 -21.36 31.04 8.47
C GLN A 109 -20.89 32.42 8.14
#